data_5f30e682d5d3c5b09c577dcf94be49fb
#
_entry.id   5f30e682d5d3c5b09c577dcf94be49fb
#
_cell.length_a   1.000
_cell.length_b   1.000
_cell.length_c   1.000
_cell.angle_alpha   90.00
_cell.angle_beta   90.00
_cell.angle_gamma   90.00
#
_symmetry.space_group_name_H-M   'P 1'
#
loop_
_entity.id
_entity.type
_entity.pdbx_description
1 polymer ?
#
loop_
_entity_poly.entity_id
_entity_poly.type
_entity_poly.pdbx_seq_one_letter_code
_entity_poly.pdbx_strand_id
1 'polypeptide(L)'
;MLTRTPLARTLPRRVSVALVVLGLLLTASAAMAEKKSSQPAAAAFPLTSKSPEARRLVDQALVLYIDHVEQPGAIGILRQAVKIDPQFAMGHELLAQISLDSAEQMSEQQKAFSTRRHTTQSERTVIEWYQDAADHKLISAITKMNETVSQYPHDKLVVWMTTWWLQTQNQFERALAVYNSSGITDSPGLMNNMAYNYASLRRFDKAILLMGKYAVALPGDPNPEDSFAEILRLAGRFDESIGHYRAALAIDPKYYSSQFGIADTYSLMGDQARARQEYKIGFEKFPLEELQRVMWRTREATTYLREGDFKGADRAFQALADSAHEGHISQVEADIYRQMAIYQPDAKQALLLLDKADAALQEGKNATRMAISQEAAQILRARVELGVRTGHKEEADASLERLDKMSQSSQDPLIESSYHGAAAARFYSEGNYDRAIEHLEEDTNNPLSLELLADAYQKVGDAAAAQRTAETLGSINEATLEQALVVPAFRKCYPDSSCGGNLKNVTFKP
;
A
#
# COMPACT_ATOMS: atom_id res chain seq x y z
N MET A 1 43.06 26.90 -43.52
CA MET A 1 44.03 25.90 -43.02
C MET A 1 43.90 25.83 -41.49
N LEU A 2 43.87 24.65 -40.98
CA LEU A 2 43.71 24.22 -39.57
C LEU A 2 42.29 24.04 -39.09
N THR A 3 41.87 22.82 -39.25
CA THR A 3 40.71 22.12 -38.70
C THR A 3 40.77 22.05 -37.18
N ARG A 4 39.69 22.42 -36.50
CA ARG A 4 39.47 22.11 -35.08
C ARG A 4 38.41 21.03 -34.94
N THR A 5 38.84 19.86 -34.50
CA THR A 5 38.05 18.73 -34.06
C THR A 5 37.35 19.07 -32.73
N PRO A 6 36.09 18.68 -32.50
CA PRO A 6 35.47 18.85 -31.21
C PRO A 6 35.90 17.74 -30.23
N LEU A 7 36.35 18.16 -29.06
CA LEU A 7 36.63 17.29 -27.92
C LEU A 7 35.34 16.64 -27.39
N ALA A 8 35.29 15.34 -27.40
CA ALA A 8 34.30 14.56 -26.68
C ALA A 8 34.49 14.77 -25.17
N ARG A 9 33.49 15.32 -24.51
CA ARG A 9 33.41 15.33 -23.05
C ARG A 9 32.94 13.95 -22.56
N THR A 10 33.84 13.21 -21.97
CA THR A 10 33.56 11.99 -21.21
C THR A 10 32.95 12.37 -19.89
N LEU A 11 31.69 12.02 -19.71
CA LEU A 11 31.00 12.01 -18.39
C LEU A 11 31.58 10.89 -17.52
N PRO A 12 31.84 11.10 -16.23
CA PRO A 12 32.23 10.03 -15.34
C PRO A 12 30.98 9.17 -14.98
N ARG A 13 31.01 7.93 -15.43
CA ARG A 13 30.09 6.89 -14.97
C ARG A 13 30.22 6.72 -13.46
N ARG A 14 29.26 7.18 -12.69
CA ARG A 14 29.03 6.67 -11.35
C ARG A 14 28.35 5.32 -11.49
N VAL A 15 29.12 4.27 -11.34
CA VAL A 15 28.64 2.89 -11.26
C VAL A 15 27.93 2.75 -9.92
N SER A 16 26.62 2.54 -9.96
CA SER A 16 25.84 2.18 -8.79
C SER A 16 26.39 0.88 -8.19
N VAL A 17 26.70 0.91 -6.90
CA VAL A 17 27.26 -0.20 -6.13
C VAL A 17 26.30 -1.41 -5.99
N ALA A 18 25.12 -1.35 -6.59
CA ALA A 18 24.11 -2.41 -6.57
C ALA A 18 24.40 -3.63 -7.47
N LEU A 19 25.47 -3.65 -8.27
CA LEU A 19 25.75 -4.71 -9.25
C LEU A 19 26.95 -5.63 -8.92
N VAL A 20 27.54 -5.53 -7.74
CA VAL A 20 28.74 -6.34 -7.40
C VAL A 20 28.42 -7.57 -6.54
N VAL A 21 27.19 -7.77 -6.07
CA VAL A 21 26.86 -8.97 -5.27
C VAL A 21 26.26 -10.11 -6.10
N LEU A 22 25.97 -9.92 -7.39
CA LEU A 22 25.38 -10.95 -8.26
C LEU A 22 26.40 -11.70 -9.15
N GLY A 23 27.68 -11.44 -9.02
CA GLY A 23 28.74 -11.93 -9.92
C GLY A 23 29.53 -13.15 -9.44
N LEU A 24 29.28 -13.75 -8.27
CA LEU A 24 30.13 -14.80 -7.68
C LEU A 24 29.46 -16.18 -7.49
N LEU A 25 28.36 -16.48 -8.16
CA LEU A 25 27.67 -17.78 -8.05
C LEU A 25 27.48 -18.52 -9.38
N LEU A 26 28.23 -18.23 -10.43
CA LEU A 26 28.09 -18.89 -11.74
C LEU A 26 29.39 -19.49 -12.31
N THR A 27 30.23 -20.14 -11.49
CA THR A 27 31.28 -21.06 -12.03
C THR A 27 31.50 -22.23 -11.09
N ALA A 28 30.53 -23.12 -10.98
CA ALA A 28 30.76 -24.50 -10.55
C ALA A 28 29.59 -25.37 -11.03
N SER A 29 29.54 -25.67 -12.30
CA SER A 29 28.63 -26.67 -12.85
C SER A 29 29.28 -27.35 -14.02
N ALA A 30 29.92 -28.47 -13.79
CA ALA A 30 29.97 -29.62 -14.71
C ALA A 30 30.79 -30.72 -14.03
N ALA A 31 30.11 -31.64 -13.40
CA ALA A 31 30.42 -33.05 -13.21
C ALA A 31 29.93 -33.54 -11.86
N MET A 32 28.68 -34.00 -11.80
CA MET A 32 28.34 -35.16 -10.98
C MET A 32 27.02 -35.74 -11.45
N ALA A 33 27.11 -37.00 -11.79
CA ALA A 33 26.04 -37.89 -12.22
C ALA A 33 24.91 -37.97 -11.19
N GLU A 34 23.71 -38.25 -11.71
CA GLU A 34 22.50 -38.65 -11.01
C GLU A 34 22.71 -39.46 -9.73
N LYS A 35 22.55 -38.78 -8.59
CA LYS A 35 21.95 -39.37 -7.41
C LYS A 35 20.64 -38.63 -7.21
N LYS A 36 19.50 -39.29 -7.45
CA LYS A 36 18.22 -38.90 -6.82
C LYS A 36 18.43 -38.89 -5.32
N SER A 37 18.92 -37.78 -4.81
CA SER A 37 18.84 -37.49 -3.39
C SER A 37 17.37 -37.13 -3.15
N SER A 38 16.66 -37.93 -2.39
CA SER A 38 15.45 -37.51 -1.71
C SER A 38 15.83 -36.25 -0.95
N GLN A 39 15.50 -35.06 -1.46
CA GLN A 39 15.56 -33.86 -0.65
C GLN A 39 14.77 -34.14 0.62
N PRO A 40 15.33 -33.89 1.82
CA PRO A 40 14.54 -33.97 3.02
C PRO A 40 13.32 -33.07 2.83
N ALA A 41 12.14 -33.56 3.20
CA ALA A 41 10.92 -32.76 3.16
C ALA A 41 11.24 -31.40 3.77
N ALA A 42 10.95 -30.32 3.04
CA ALA A 42 11.22 -28.97 3.51
C ALA A 42 10.64 -28.82 4.92
N ALA A 43 11.44 -28.35 5.85
CA ALA A 43 11.02 -28.20 7.25
C ALA A 43 9.84 -27.25 7.31
N ALA A 44 8.71 -27.66 7.88
CA ALA A 44 7.57 -26.79 8.12
C ALA A 44 7.93 -25.79 9.24
N PHE A 45 7.44 -24.55 9.10
CA PHE A 45 7.61 -23.55 10.14
C PHE A 45 6.90 -23.99 11.44
N PRO A 46 7.57 -23.97 12.58
CA PRO A 46 6.98 -24.43 13.83
C PRO A 46 5.94 -23.42 14.33
N LEU A 47 4.88 -23.97 14.95
CA LEU A 47 3.90 -23.19 15.71
C LEU A 47 3.73 -23.87 17.07
N THR A 48 4.39 -23.37 18.11
CA THR A 48 4.50 -23.99 19.43
C THR A 48 3.35 -23.61 20.34
N SER A 49 2.53 -24.58 20.73
CA SER A 49 1.49 -24.42 21.74
C SER A 49 1.48 -25.64 22.69
N LYS A 50 1.13 -25.43 23.95
CA LYS A 50 0.89 -26.52 24.92
C LYS A 50 -0.46 -27.20 24.68
N SER A 51 -1.37 -26.57 23.95
CA SER A 51 -2.69 -27.08 23.64
C SER A 51 -2.77 -27.55 22.19
N PRO A 52 -2.94 -28.86 21.90
CA PRO A 52 -3.20 -29.35 20.56
C PRO A 52 -4.44 -28.73 19.93
N GLU A 53 -5.44 -28.39 20.75
CA GLU A 53 -6.67 -27.74 20.28
C GLU A 53 -6.40 -26.30 19.80
N ALA A 54 -5.67 -25.50 20.59
CA ALA A 54 -5.28 -24.15 20.21
C ALA A 54 -4.47 -24.17 18.91
N ARG A 55 -3.53 -25.12 18.77
CA ARG A 55 -2.76 -25.32 17.55
C ARG A 55 -3.65 -25.61 16.35
N ARG A 56 -4.58 -26.57 16.46
CA ARG A 56 -5.51 -26.91 15.40
C ARG A 56 -6.39 -25.71 14.98
N LEU A 57 -6.82 -24.88 15.95
CA LEU A 57 -7.56 -23.65 15.65
C LEU A 57 -6.72 -22.67 14.84
N VAL A 58 -5.44 -22.48 15.20
CA VAL A 58 -4.55 -21.60 14.40
C VAL A 58 -4.38 -22.14 12.97
N ASP A 59 -4.18 -23.46 12.80
CA ASP A 59 -4.07 -24.05 11.47
C ASP A 59 -5.36 -23.84 10.65
N GLN A 60 -6.55 -23.93 11.28
CA GLN A 60 -7.83 -23.61 10.62
C GLN A 60 -7.95 -22.12 10.25
N ALA A 61 -7.57 -21.23 11.16
CA ALA A 61 -7.61 -19.80 10.90
C ALA A 61 -6.68 -19.40 9.75
N LEU A 62 -5.50 -20.01 9.65
CA LEU A 62 -4.56 -19.77 8.56
C LEU A 62 -5.11 -20.21 7.20
N VAL A 63 -5.78 -21.37 7.11
CA VAL A 63 -6.45 -21.80 5.87
C VAL A 63 -7.54 -20.80 5.49
N LEU A 64 -8.38 -20.42 6.45
CA LEU A 64 -9.48 -19.50 6.23
C LEU A 64 -8.99 -18.11 5.79
N TYR A 65 -7.95 -17.60 6.43
CA TYR A 65 -7.41 -16.28 6.13
C TYR A 65 -6.56 -16.25 4.86
N ILE A 66 -5.63 -17.21 4.70
CA ILE A 66 -4.68 -17.20 3.58
C ILE A 66 -5.37 -17.61 2.28
N ASP A 67 -6.11 -18.72 2.27
CA ASP A 67 -6.65 -19.29 1.03
C ASP A 67 -8.04 -18.72 0.67
N HIS A 68 -8.90 -18.47 1.65
CA HIS A 68 -10.27 -17.98 1.44
C HIS A 68 -10.42 -16.45 1.69
N VAL A 69 -9.41 -15.80 2.26
CA VAL A 69 -9.40 -14.36 2.62
C VAL A 69 -10.62 -13.99 3.50
N GLU A 70 -11.12 -14.95 4.26
CA GLU A 70 -12.24 -14.76 5.20
C GLU A 70 -11.68 -14.29 6.56
N GLN A 71 -11.41 -12.98 6.64
CA GLN A 71 -10.72 -12.36 7.77
C GLN A 71 -11.54 -12.36 9.06
N PRO A 72 -12.85 -12.00 9.08
CA PRO A 72 -13.62 -11.97 10.33
C PRO A 72 -13.71 -13.33 11.03
N GLY A 73 -13.93 -14.40 10.29
CA GLY A 73 -13.96 -15.76 10.85
C GLY A 73 -12.61 -16.22 11.35
N ALA A 74 -11.53 -15.92 10.60
CA ALA A 74 -10.17 -16.21 11.03
C ALA A 74 -9.83 -15.50 12.35
N ILE A 75 -10.18 -14.22 12.50
CA ILE A 75 -10.04 -13.46 13.75
C ILE A 75 -10.81 -14.15 14.89
N GLY A 76 -12.07 -14.55 14.65
CA GLY A 76 -12.88 -15.24 15.64
C GLY A 76 -12.26 -16.55 16.13
N ILE A 77 -11.65 -17.32 15.21
CA ILE A 77 -10.96 -18.57 15.53
C ILE A 77 -9.64 -18.31 16.29
N LEU A 78 -8.86 -17.31 15.90
CA LEU A 78 -7.63 -16.95 16.59
C LEU A 78 -7.89 -16.46 18.01
N ARG A 79 -8.93 -15.66 18.23
CA ARG A 79 -9.38 -15.26 19.59
C ARG A 79 -9.70 -16.47 20.48
N GLN A 80 -10.29 -17.52 19.91
CA GLN A 80 -10.53 -18.77 20.64
C GLN A 80 -9.21 -19.49 20.94
N ALA A 81 -8.30 -19.58 19.98
CA ALA A 81 -7.00 -20.24 20.17
C ALA A 81 -6.19 -19.61 21.30
N VAL A 82 -6.04 -18.29 21.32
CA VAL A 82 -5.28 -17.56 22.35
C VAL A 82 -6.00 -17.56 23.71
N LYS A 83 -7.32 -17.73 23.73
CA LYS A 83 -8.07 -17.93 24.97
C LYS A 83 -7.81 -19.30 25.59
N ILE A 84 -7.68 -20.35 24.77
CA ILE A 84 -7.37 -21.72 25.23
C ILE A 84 -5.92 -21.84 25.70
N ASP A 85 -4.97 -21.24 24.96
CA ASP A 85 -3.56 -21.18 25.35
C ASP A 85 -3.05 -19.73 25.36
N PRO A 86 -3.17 -19.03 26.51
CA PRO A 86 -2.68 -17.65 26.64
C PRO A 86 -1.14 -17.49 26.53
N GLN A 87 -0.38 -18.59 26.41
CA GLN A 87 1.05 -18.57 26.20
C GLN A 87 1.42 -18.87 24.74
N PHE A 88 0.45 -19.04 23.86
CA PHE A 88 0.67 -19.30 22.44
C PHE A 88 1.12 -18.03 21.71
N ALA A 89 2.42 -17.72 21.78
CA ALA A 89 2.97 -16.47 21.28
C ALA A 89 2.69 -16.22 19.78
N MET A 90 2.87 -17.23 18.90
CA MET A 90 2.54 -17.08 17.48
C MET A 90 1.03 -16.94 17.24
N GLY A 91 0.19 -17.52 18.07
CA GLY A 91 -1.27 -17.29 18.01
C GLY A 91 -1.64 -15.83 18.28
N HIS A 92 -1.00 -15.22 19.29
CA HIS A 92 -1.14 -13.78 19.58
C HIS A 92 -0.58 -12.92 18.44
N GLU A 93 0.59 -13.26 17.87
CA GLU A 93 1.18 -12.53 16.77
C GLU A 93 0.29 -12.56 15.52
N LEU A 94 -0.21 -13.73 15.13
CA LEU A 94 -1.11 -13.87 13.98
C LEU A 94 -2.42 -13.09 14.19
N LEU A 95 -2.98 -13.10 15.41
CA LEU A 95 -4.14 -12.28 15.72
C LEU A 95 -3.85 -10.79 15.62
N ALA A 96 -2.68 -10.34 16.12
CA ALA A 96 -2.25 -8.95 15.99
C ALA A 96 -2.16 -8.49 14.54
N GLN A 97 -1.64 -9.36 13.65
CA GLN A 97 -1.44 -9.01 12.24
C GLN A 97 -2.74 -8.92 11.44
N ILE A 98 -3.80 -9.63 11.85
CA ILE A 98 -5.04 -9.67 11.09
C ILE A 98 -6.24 -9.02 11.77
N SER A 99 -6.15 -8.58 13.03
CA SER A 99 -7.25 -7.90 13.71
C SER A 99 -7.65 -6.61 12.98
N LEU A 100 -8.93 -6.29 13.01
CA LEU A 100 -9.52 -5.07 12.46
C LEU A 100 -9.76 -3.99 13.53
N ASP A 101 -9.27 -4.24 14.75
CA ASP A 101 -9.29 -3.33 15.90
C ASP A 101 -7.86 -2.96 16.29
N SER A 102 -7.54 -1.67 16.20
CA SER A 102 -6.18 -1.17 16.44
C SER A 102 -5.69 -1.40 17.87
N ALA A 103 -6.60 -1.33 18.86
CA ALA A 103 -6.25 -1.59 20.26
C ALA A 103 -5.96 -3.09 20.48
N GLU A 104 -6.74 -3.99 19.85
CA GLU A 104 -6.48 -5.42 19.86
C GLU A 104 -5.16 -5.73 19.17
N GLN A 105 -4.88 -5.15 17.99
CA GLN A 105 -3.60 -5.35 17.30
C GLN A 105 -2.41 -5.09 18.23
N MET A 106 -2.38 -3.94 18.89
CA MET A 106 -1.29 -3.56 19.79
C MET A 106 -1.24 -4.44 21.04
N SER A 107 -2.38 -4.76 21.63
CA SER A 107 -2.47 -5.62 22.81
C SER A 107 -1.96 -7.02 22.51
N GLU A 108 -2.38 -7.62 21.39
CA GLU A 108 -1.99 -8.96 21.02
C GLU A 108 -0.51 -9.03 20.60
N GLN A 109 0.02 -8.02 19.93
CA GLN A 109 1.46 -7.92 19.63
C GLN A 109 2.30 -7.85 20.91
N GLN A 110 1.87 -7.08 21.91
CA GLN A 110 2.55 -7.03 23.21
C GLN A 110 2.52 -8.39 23.93
N LYS A 111 1.40 -9.13 23.86
CA LYS A 111 1.28 -10.49 24.40
C LYS A 111 2.22 -11.46 23.69
N ALA A 112 2.26 -11.44 22.35
CA ALA A 112 3.18 -12.25 21.56
C ALA A 112 4.63 -12.00 21.98
N PHE A 113 5.03 -10.73 22.05
CA PHE A 113 6.39 -10.36 22.45
C PHE A 113 6.74 -10.76 23.88
N SER A 114 5.82 -10.63 24.84
CA SER A 114 6.04 -11.00 26.25
C SER A 114 6.15 -12.52 26.46
N THR A 115 5.42 -13.31 25.67
CA THR A 115 5.36 -14.79 25.77
C THR A 115 6.36 -15.52 24.88
N ARG A 116 7.07 -14.82 23.97
CA ARG A 116 7.98 -15.41 22.97
C ARG A 116 9.09 -16.30 23.53
N ARG A 117 9.43 -16.17 24.82
CA ARG A 117 10.47 -17.01 25.47
C ARG A 117 10.13 -18.49 25.51
N HIS A 118 8.85 -18.84 25.33
CA HIS A 118 8.34 -20.21 25.37
C HIS A 118 8.23 -20.84 23.98
N THR A 119 8.76 -20.19 22.95
CA THR A 119 8.71 -20.63 21.54
C THR A 119 10.07 -21.09 21.03
N THR A 120 10.10 -21.66 19.84
CA THR A 120 11.34 -21.96 19.11
C THR A 120 12.10 -20.68 18.72
N GLN A 121 13.36 -20.82 18.32
CA GLN A 121 14.14 -19.68 17.84
C GLN A 121 13.50 -19.04 16.59
N SER A 122 12.99 -19.86 15.66
CA SER A 122 12.37 -19.37 14.43
C SER A 122 11.10 -18.54 14.70
N GLU A 123 10.25 -19.01 15.61
CA GLU A 123 9.07 -18.25 16.03
C GLU A 123 9.46 -16.94 16.73
N ARG A 124 10.50 -16.94 17.58
CA ARG A 124 11.01 -15.70 18.18
C ARG A 124 11.50 -14.71 17.13
N THR A 125 12.20 -15.19 16.11
CA THR A 125 12.68 -14.34 15.00
C THR A 125 11.51 -13.67 14.28
N VAL A 126 10.40 -14.39 14.03
CA VAL A 126 9.20 -13.80 13.39
C VAL A 126 8.53 -12.77 14.31
N ILE A 127 8.32 -13.09 15.58
CA ILE A 127 7.70 -12.16 16.55
C ILE A 127 8.58 -10.90 16.70
N GLU A 128 9.87 -11.04 16.73
CA GLU A 128 10.81 -9.92 16.81
C GLU A 128 10.91 -9.15 15.50
N TRP A 129 10.71 -9.79 14.34
CA TRP A 129 10.59 -9.10 13.06
C TRP A 129 9.41 -8.13 13.07
N TYR A 130 8.21 -8.58 13.43
CA TYR A 130 7.02 -7.73 13.48
C TYR A 130 7.12 -6.66 14.57
N GLN A 131 7.71 -6.98 15.73
CA GLN A 131 7.97 -5.98 16.78
C GLN A 131 8.97 -4.91 16.31
N ASP A 132 10.04 -5.29 15.64
CA ASP A 132 11.02 -4.32 15.11
C ASP A 132 10.40 -3.46 14.00
N ALA A 133 9.52 -4.03 13.14
CA ALA A 133 8.76 -3.26 12.18
C ALA A 133 7.85 -2.24 12.87
N ALA A 134 7.06 -2.66 13.87
CA ALA A 134 6.19 -1.77 14.64
C ALA A 134 6.95 -0.66 15.38
N ASP A 135 8.16 -0.95 15.86
CA ASP A 135 9.10 0.00 16.49
C ASP A 135 9.84 0.88 15.47
N HIS A 136 9.58 0.71 14.20
CA HIS A 136 10.25 1.41 13.08
C HIS A 136 11.76 1.14 13.00
N LYS A 137 12.19 -0.09 13.34
CA LYS A 137 13.56 -0.59 13.22
C LYS A 137 13.71 -1.43 11.96
N LEU A 138 13.49 -0.82 10.80
CA LEU A 138 13.29 -1.54 9.53
C LEU A 138 14.47 -2.42 9.11
N ILE A 139 15.73 -1.98 9.31
CA ILE A 139 16.90 -2.80 8.98
C ILE A 139 16.88 -4.11 9.78
N SER A 140 16.57 -4.04 11.07
CA SER A 140 16.46 -5.21 11.94
C SER A 140 15.30 -6.11 11.52
N ALA A 141 14.15 -5.52 11.20
CA ALA A 141 12.97 -6.24 10.70
C ALA A 141 13.27 -6.97 9.37
N ILE A 142 13.87 -6.28 8.40
CA ILE A 142 14.28 -6.86 7.10
C ILE A 142 15.30 -7.99 7.30
N THR A 143 16.24 -7.84 8.21
CA THR A 143 17.25 -8.88 8.51
C THR A 143 16.56 -10.14 9.00
N LYS A 144 15.65 -10.03 9.98
CA LYS A 144 14.90 -11.16 10.53
C LYS A 144 13.94 -11.79 9.51
N MET A 145 13.30 -10.98 8.69
CA MET A 145 12.49 -11.48 7.57
C MET A 145 13.33 -12.32 6.60
N ASN A 146 14.51 -11.81 6.19
CA ASN A 146 15.39 -12.53 5.28
C ASN A 146 15.93 -13.83 5.91
N GLU A 147 16.26 -13.82 7.19
CA GLU A 147 16.65 -15.02 7.95
C GLU A 147 15.53 -16.06 7.93
N THR A 148 14.28 -15.64 8.23
CA THR A 148 13.12 -16.51 8.28
C THR A 148 12.83 -17.15 6.92
N VAL A 149 12.78 -16.36 5.84
CA VAL A 149 12.50 -16.89 4.50
C VAL A 149 13.64 -17.76 3.96
N SER A 150 14.88 -17.46 4.34
CA SER A 150 16.04 -18.30 3.97
C SER A 150 16.00 -19.65 4.66
N GLN A 151 15.52 -19.71 5.89
CA GLN A 151 15.39 -20.95 6.67
C GLN A 151 14.20 -21.80 6.21
N TYR A 152 13.09 -21.16 5.79
CA TYR A 152 11.84 -21.82 5.40
C TYR A 152 11.35 -21.35 3.99
N PRO A 153 12.16 -21.47 2.94
CA PRO A 153 11.85 -20.88 1.63
C PRO A 153 10.66 -21.52 0.92
N HIS A 154 10.25 -22.73 1.35
CA HIS A 154 9.16 -23.50 0.77
C HIS A 154 7.97 -23.65 1.73
N ASP A 155 7.98 -22.97 2.88
CA ASP A 155 6.86 -22.97 3.82
C ASP A 155 5.82 -21.93 3.42
N LYS A 156 4.58 -22.38 3.24
CA LYS A 156 3.47 -21.52 2.78
C LYS A 156 3.23 -20.32 3.68
N LEU A 157 3.25 -20.50 5.01
CA LEU A 157 3.01 -19.42 5.96
C LEU A 157 4.13 -18.38 5.89
N VAL A 158 5.39 -18.82 5.86
CA VAL A 158 6.55 -17.93 5.79
C VAL A 158 6.56 -17.14 4.47
N VAL A 159 6.31 -17.81 3.35
CA VAL A 159 6.23 -17.14 2.04
C VAL A 159 5.09 -16.13 2.03
N TRP A 160 3.91 -16.50 2.58
CA TRP A 160 2.78 -15.60 2.67
C TRP A 160 3.08 -14.38 3.55
N MET A 161 3.57 -14.57 4.78
CA MET A 161 3.94 -13.46 5.69
C MET A 161 4.96 -12.51 5.03
N THR A 162 5.96 -13.08 4.36
CA THR A 162 7.03 -12.29 3.72
C THR A 162 6.49 -11.50 2.53
N THR A 163 5.73 -12.14 1.64
CA THR A 163 5.20 -11.47 0.44
C THR A 163 4.16 -10.43 0.79
N TRP A 164 3.32 -10.70 1.79
CA TRP A 164 2.36 -9.73 2.32
C TRP A 164 3.05 -8.50 2.91
N TRP A 165 4.04 -8.71 3.79
CA TRP A 165 4.77 -7.60 4.40
C TRP A 165 5.53 -6.76 3.35
N LEU A 166 6.20 -7.39 2.37
CA LEU A 166 6.85 -6.69 1.27
C LEU A 166 5.85 -5.87 0.43
N GLN A 167 4.65 -6.39 0.22
CA GLN A 167 3.58 -5.67 -0.46
C GLN A 167 3.16 -4.40 0.30
N THR A 168 3.01 -4.47 1.62
CA THR A 168 2.67 -3.29 2.44
C THR A 168 3.77 -2.22 2.42
N GLN A 169 5.01 -2.60 2.10
CA GLN A 169 6.15 -1.71 1.94
C GLN A 169 6.39 -1.29 0.46
N ASN A 170 5.42 -1.48 -0.43
CA ASN A 170 5.52 -1.23 -1.88
C ASN A 170 6.70 -1.97 -2.57
N GLN A 171 7.21 -3.06 -1.97
CA GLN A 171 8.32 -3.85 -2.48
C GLN A 171 7.83 -5.01 -3.38
N PHE A 172 7.00 -4.69 -4.36
CA PHE A 172 6.26 -5.66 -5.18
C PHE A 172 7.18 -6.62 -5.96
N GLU A 173 8.27 -6.13 -6.55
CA GLU A 173 9.23 -6.99 -7.28
C GLU A 173 9.92 -7.98 -6.35
N ARG A 174 10.24 -7.57 -5.12
CA ARG A 174 10.84 -8.46 -4.11
C ARG A 174 9.83 -9.51 -3.66
N ALA A 175 8.57 -9.14 -3.45
CA ALA A 175 7.51 -10.09 -3.13
C ALA A 175 7.37 -11.15 -4.24
N LEU A 176 7.38 -10.72 -5.52
CA LEU A 176 7.38 -11.62 -6.68
C LEU A 176 8.60 -12.54 -6.70
N ALA A 177 9.78 -12.05 -6.38
CA ALA A 177 11.01 -12.84 -6.34
C ALA A 177 10.94 -13.94 -5.26
N VAL A 178 10.45 -13.62 -4.05
CA VAL A 178 10.25 -14.59 -2.95
C VAL A 178 9.26 -15.67 -3.38
N TYR A 179 8.10 -15.28 -3.93
CA TYR A 179 7.11 -16.23 -4.43
C TYR A 179 7.69 -17.16 -5.49
N ASN A 180 8.32 -16.62 -6.53
CA ASN A 180 8.85 -17.42 -7.63
C ASN A 180 9.95 -18.39 -7.15
N SER A 181 10.77 -18.00 -6.16
CA SER A 181 11.80 -18.86 -5.59
C SER A 181 11.26 -19.94 -4.66
N SER A 182 10.06 -19.77 -4.11
CA SER A 182 9.44 -20.73 -3.20
C SER A 182 9.06 -22.04 -3.87
N GLY A 183 8.79 -22.03 -5.19
CA GLY A 183 8.29 -23.18 -5.93
C GLY A 183 6.87 -23.60 -5.57
N ILE A 184 6.14 -22.82 -4.75
CA ILE A 184 4.74 -23.10 -4.38
C ILE A 184 3.84 -22.57 -5.50
N THR A 185 3.18 -23.49 -6.22
CA THR A 185 2.36 -23.14 -7.39
C THR A 185 0.88 -23.48 -7.23
N ASP A 186 0.50 -24.15 -6.15
CA ASP A 186 -0.82 -24.72 -5.90
C ASP A 186 -1.56 -24.09 -4.71
N SER A 187 -0.99 -23.04 -4.08
CA SER A 187 -1.65 -22.30 -3.00
C SER A 187 -2.58 -21.22 -3.54
N PRO A 188 -3.90 -21.34 -3.35
CA PRO A 188 -4.87 -20.35 -3.80
C PRO A 188 -4.56 -18.94 -3.26
N GLY A 189 -4.26 -18.82 -1.96
CA GLY A 189 -3.99 -17.53 -1.34
C GLY A 189 -2.71 -16.88 -1.83
N LEU A 190 -1.66 -17.66 -2.14
CA LEU A 190 -0.46 -17.12 -2.76
C LEU A 190 -0.72 -16.66 -4.20
N MET A 191 -1.56 -17.37 -4.97
CA MET A 191 -1.98 -16.90 -6.30
C MET A 191 -2.68 -15.56 -6.21
N ASN A 192 -3.60 -15.41 -5.26
CA ASN A 192 -4.31 -14.16 -4.99
C ASN A 192 -3.32 -13.02 -4.64
N ASN A 193 -2.48 -13.20 -3.61
CA ASN A 193 -1.49 -12.21 -3.21
C ASN A 193 -0.58 -11.80 -4.36
N MET A 194 -0.12 -12.76 -5.18
CA MET A 194 0.75 -12.48 -6.31
C MET A 194 0.06 -11.73 -7.44
N ALA A 195 -1.24 -11.96 -7.66
CA ALA A 195 -2.00 -11.20 -8.65
C ALA A 195 -2.07 -9.71 -8.28
N TYR A 196 -2.26 -9.39 -6.99
CA TYR A 196 -2.20 -8.00 -6.53
C TYR A 196 -0.80 -7.39 -6.71
N ASN A 197 0.28 -8.13 -6.44
CA ASN A 197 1.64 -7.64 -6.70
C ASN A 197 1.88 -7.36 -8.20
N TYR A 198 1.38 -8.22 -9.10
CA TYR A 198 1.42 -7.95 -10.54
C TYR A 198 0.57 -6.74 -10.94
N ALA A 199 -0.61 -6.58 -10.35
CA ALA A 199 -1.49 -5.44 -10.63
C ALA A 199 -0.87 -4.12 -10.17
N SER A 200 -0.23 -4.08 -8.99
CA SER A 200 0.50 -2.90 -8.49
C SER A 200 1.66 -2.51 -9.42
N LEU A 201 2.29 -3.49 -10.07
CA LEU A 201 3.28 -3.26 -11.12
C LEU A 201 2.65 -3.05 -12.51
N ARG A 202 1.31 -2.89 -12.59
CA ARG A 202 0.53 -2.70 -13.83
C ARG A 202 0.67 -3.84 -14.85
N ARG A 203 1.08 -5.04 -14.40
CA ARG A 203 1.20 -6.25 -15.22
C ARG A 203 -0.14 -7.01 -15.21
N PHE A 204 -1.20 -6.33 -15.66
CA PHE A 204 -2.58 -6.81 -15.55
C PHE A 204 -2.83 -8.15 -16.24
N ASP A 205 -2.18 -8.42 -17.37
CA ASP A 205 -2.32 -9.73 -18.05
C ASP A 205 -1.91 -10.90 -17.13
N LYS A 206 -0.80 -10.73 -16.38
CA LYS A 206 -0.34 -11.74 -15.42
C LYS A 206 -1.26 -11.84 -14.21
N ALA A 207 -1.75 -10.70 -13.71
CA ALA A 207 -2.69 -10.66 -12.60
C ALA A 207 -4.00 -11.38 -12.96
N ILE A 208 -4.60 -11.07 -14.11
CA ILE A 208 -5.82 -11.69 -14.63
C ILE A 208 -5.64 -13.20 -14.83
N LEU A 209 -4.50 -13.64 -15.36
CA LEU A 209 -4.20 -15.07 -15.51
C LEU A 209 -4.18 -15.80 -14.16
N LEU A 210 -3.59 -15.19 -13.13
CA LEU A 210 -3.57 -15.77 -11.78
C LEU A 210 -4.96 -15.79 -11.14
N MET A 211 -5.78 -14.75 -11.34
CA MET A 211 -7.16 -14.74 -10.87
C MET A 211 -8.00 -15.87 -11.49
N GLY A 212 -7.81 -16.14 -12.78
CA GLY A 212 -8.46 -17.29 -13.42
C GLY A 212 -8.07 -18.62 -12.79
N LYS A 213 -6.79 -18.80 -12.44
CA LYS A 213 -6.32 -20.00 -11.72
C LYS A 213 -6.88 -20.07 -10.29
N TYR A 214 -6.94 -18.94 -9.60
CA TYR A 214 -7.50 -18.84 -8.25
C TYR A 214 -8.98 -19.21 -8.23
N ALA A 215 -9.78 -18.72 -9.18
CA ALA A 215 -11.20 -19.08 -9.30
C ALA A 215 -11.42 -20.58 -9.57
N VAL A 216 -10.55 -21.19 -10.36
CA VAL A 216 -10.59 -22.64 -10.60
C VAL A 216 -10.20 -23.45 -9.37
N ALA A 217 -9.28 -22.93 -8.53
CA ALA A 217 -8.81 -23.62 -7.34
C ALA A 217 -9.86 -23.63 -6.20
N LEU A 218 -10.73 -22.63 -6.13
CA LEU A 218 -11.75 -22.47 -5.08
C LEU A 218 -13.16 -22.26 -5.69
N PRO A 219 -13.73 -23.24 -6.37
CA PRO A 219 -15.05 -23.09 -6.97
C PRO A 219 -16.12 -22.93 -5.88
N GLY A 220 -16.97 -21.91 -6.03
CA GLY A 220 -18.05 -21.61 -5.08
C GLY A 220 -17.63 -20.80 -3.86
N ASP A 221 -16.39 -20.35 -3.79
CA ASP A 221 -15.94 -19.34 -2.84
C ASP A 221 -16.17 -17.93 -3.43
N PRO A 222 -16.69 -16.95 -2.68
CA PRO A 222 -16.95 -15.61 -3.19
C PRO A 222 -15.66 -14.80 -3.44
N ASN A 223 -14.57 -15.07 -2.71
CA ASN A 223 -13.36 -14.24 -2.78
C ASN A 223 -12.65 -14.27 -4.15
N PRO A 224 -12.53 -15.41 -4.87
CA PRO A 224 -11.96 -15.38 -6.21
C PRO A 224 -12.70 -14.44 -7.17
N GLU A 225 -14.02 -14.37 -7.10
CA GLU A 225 -14.82 -13.44 -7.89
C GLU A 225 -14.61 -11.99 -7.47
N ASP A 226 -14.54 -11.71 -6.16
CA ASP A 226 -14.29 -10.39 -5.59
C ASP A 226 -12.90 -9.86 -5.99
N SER A 227 -11.86 -10.66 -5.77
CA SER A 227 -10.49 -10.29 -6.12
C SER A 227 -10.30 -10.12 -7.62
N PHE A 228 -10.97 -10.96 -8.43
CA PHE A 228 -10.94 -10.80 -9.89
C PHE A 228 -11.61 -9.47 -10.31
N ALA A 229 -12.74 -9.14 -9.70
CA ALA A 229 -13.42 -7.88 -9.92
C ALA A 229 -12.52 -6.68 -9.61
N GLU A 230 -11.79 -6.73 -8.51
CA GLU A 230 -10.87 -5.66 -8.12
C GLU A 230 -9.72 -5.51 -9.13
N ILE A 231 -9.08 -6.60 -9.55
CA ILE A 231 -8.03 -6.58 -10.58
C ILE A 231 -8.56 -6.00 -11.91
N LEU A 232 -9.78 -6.38 -12.31
CA LEU A 232 -10.43 -5.83 -13.51
C LEU A 232 -10.72 -4.33 -13.36
N ARG A 233 -11.14 -3.88 -12.18
CA ARG A 233 -11.33 -2.47 -11.86
C ARG A 233 -10.03 -1.69 -11.99
N LEU A 234 -8.94 -2.20 -11.39
CA LEU A 234 -7.61 -1.60 -11.52
C LEU A 234 -7.14 -1.52 -12.97
N ALA A 235 -7.47 -2.52 -13.79
CA ALA A 235 -7.20 -2.56 -15.23
C ALA A 235 -8.13 -1.67 -16.08
N GLY A 236 -9.14 -0.99 -15.47
CA GLY A 236 -10.12 -0.16 -16.17
C GLY A 236 -11.25 -0.93 -16.88
N ARG A 237 -11.39 -2.23 -16.62
CA ARG A 237 -12.44 -3.12 -17.18
C ARG A 237 -13.67 -3.09 -16.28
N PHE A 238 -14.28 -1.92 -16.13
CA PHE A 238 -15.29 -1.63 -15.11
C PHE A 238 -16.57 -2.48 -15.22
N ASP A 239 -17.11 -2.68 -16.41
CA ASP A 239 -18.34 -3.47 -16.58
C ASP A 239 -18.12 -4.94 -16.18
N GLU A 240 -16.97 -5.50 -16.56
CA GLU A 240 -16.59 -6.86 -16.17
C GLU A 240 -16.35 -6.95 -14.65
N SER A 241 -15.70 -5.95 -14.08
CA SER A 241 -15.52 -5.84 -12.63
C SER A 241 -16.85 -5.90 -11.88
N ILE A 242 -17.83 -5.07 -12.28
CA ILE A 242 -19.17 -5.10 -11.66
C ILE A 242 -19.84 -6.47 -11.83
N GLY A 243 -19.65 -7.12 -12.97
CA GLY A 243 -20.15 -8.48 -13.23
C GLY A 243 -19.60 -9.49 -12.20
N HIS A 244 -18.29 -9.50 -11.98
CA HIS A 244 -17.62 -10.36 -11.03
C HIS A 244 -17.98 -10.05 -9.58
N TYR A 245 -18.07 -8.77 -9.15
CA TYR A 245 -18.56 -8.42 -7.82
C TYR A 245 -19.99 -8.94 -7.56
N ARG A 246 -20.88 -8.86 -8.57
CA ARG A 246 -22.23 -9.42 -8.47
C ARG A 246 -22.22 -10.93 -8.39
N ALA A 247 -21.30 -11.60 -9.08
CA ALA A 247 -21.12 -13.05 -8.98
C ALA A 247 -20.68 -13.44 -7.56
N ALA A 248 -19.76 -12.73 -6.94
CA ALA A 248 -19.37 -12.94 -5.56
C ALA A 248 -20.57 -12.79 -4.60
N LEU A 249 -21.38 -11.73 -4.76
CA LEU A 249 -22.60 -11.51 -3.95
C LEU A 249 -23.70 -12.55 -4.21
N ALA A 250 -23.73 -13.19 -5.38
CA ALA A 250 -24.63 -14.29 -5.67
C ALA A 250 -24.21 -15.59 -4.97
N ILE A 251 -22.89 -15.79 -4.78
CA ILE A 251 -22.33 -16.90 -4.01
C ILE A 251 -22.59 -16.67 -2.50
N ASP A 252 -22.17 -15.51 -1.99
CA ASP A 252 -22.44 -15.11 -0.60
C ASP A 252 -23.01 -13.69 -0.53
N PRO A 253 -24.35 -13.56 -0.27
CA PRO A 253 -24.98 -12.26 -0.13
C PRO A 253 -24.47 -11.41 1.06
N LYS A 254 -23.62 -11.96 1.93
CA LYS A 254 -22.98 -11.28 3.06
C LYS A 254 -21.57 -10.81 2.76
N TYR A 255 -21.07 -11.04 1.56
CA TYR A 255 -19.72 -10.68 1.17
C TYR A 255 -19.59 -9.15 0.95
N TYR A 256 -19.34 -8.42 2.04
CA TYR A 256 -19.43 -6.95 2.10
C TYR A 256 -18.46 -6.25 1.12
N SER A 257 -17.23 -6.77 0.93
CA SER A 257 -16.21 -6.16 0.07
C SER A 257 -16.70 -5.97 -1.35
N SER A 258 -17.42 -6.95 -1.90
CA SER A 258 -17.99 -6.83 -3.25
C SER A 258 -19.05 -5.74 -3.36
N GLN A 259 -19.86 -5.52 -2.32
CA GLN A 259 -20.83 -4.42 -2.32
C GLN A 259 -20.11 -3.05 -2.38
N PHE A 260 -19.07 -2.88 -1.58
CA PHE A 260 -18.27 -1.66 -1.60
C PHE A 260 -17.39 -1.55 -2.86
N GLY A 261 -16.91 -2.66 -3.39
CA GLY A 261 -16.21 -2.72 -4.69
C GLY A 261 -17.06 -2.24 -5.86
N ILE A 262 -18.37 -2.55 -5.87
CA ILE A 262 -19.32 -2.00 -6.84
C ILE A 262 -19.42 -0.47 -6.69
N ALA A 263 -19.51 0.03 -5.46
CA ALA A 263 -19.56 1.46 -5.19
C ALA A 263 -18.30 2.19 -5.68
N ASP A 264 -17.10 1.67 -5.36
CA ASP A 264 -15.82 2.17 -5.86
C ASP A 264 -15.79 2.21 -7.40
N THR A 265 -16.29 1.13 -8.03
CA THR A 265 -16.28 1.03 -9.50
C THR A 265 -17.15 2.11 -10.14
N TYR A 266 -18.38 2.34 -9.63
CA TYR A 266 -19.22 3.44 -10.10
C TYR A 266 -18.60 4.81 -9.87
N SER A 267 -17.91 5.00 -8.72
CA SER A 267 -17.18 6.24 -8.44
C SER A 267 -16.09 6.50 -9.49
N LEU A 268 -15.32 5.48 -9.86
CA LEU A 268 -14.26 5.57 -10.86
C LEU A 268 -14.80 5.75 -12.30
N MET A 269 -16.00 5.23 -12.59
CA MET A 269 -16.72 5.47 -13.86
C MET A 269 -17.28 6.90 -13.95
N GLY A 270 -17.35 7.65 -12.84
CA GLY A 270 -17.89 9.00 -12.79
C GLY A 270 -19.37 9.09 -12.36
N ASP A 271 -20.03 7.98 -12.06
CA ASP A 271 -21.42 7.96 -11.54
C ASP A 271 -21.43 8.04 -10.00
N GLN A 272 -21.19 9.26 -9.48
CA GLN A 272 -21.05 9.47 -8.04
C GLN A 272 -22.37 9.28 -7.30
N ALA A 273 -23.50 9.60 -7.91
CA ALA A 273 -24.82 9.40 -7.33
C ALA A 273 -25.07 7.91 -7.07
N ARG A 274 -24.79 7.07 -8.04
CA ARG A 274 -24.92 5.62 -7.92
C ARG A 274 -23.88 5.04 -6.96
N ALA A 275 -22.64 5.52 -7.00
CA ALA A 275 -21.61 5.11 -6.05
C ALA A 275 -22.07 5.31 -4.60
N ARG A 276 -22.57 6.51 -4.24
CA ARG A 276 -23.09 6.80 -2.90
C ARG A 276 -24.31 5.95 -2.54
N GLN A 277 -25.15 5.61 -3.50
CA GLN A 277 -26.28 4.69 -3.26
C GLN A 277 -25.76 3.29 -2.89
N GLU A 278 -24.78 2.76 -3.62
CA GLU A 278 -24.20 1.45 -3.33
C GLU A 278 -23.41 1.43 -2.00
N TYR A 279 -22.67 2.52 -1.66
CA TYR A 279 -22.09 2.70 -0.32
C TYR A 279 -23.14 2.67 0.77
N LYS A 280 -24.24 3.41 0.61
CA LYS A 280 -25.35 3.43 1.58
C LYS A 280 -25.92 2.04 1.81
N ILE A 281 -26.19 1.28 0.73
CA ILE A 281 -26.65 -0.12 0.83
C ILE A 281 -25.65 -0.94 1.64
N GLY A 282 -24.34 -0.78 1.38
CA GLY A 282 -23.29 -1.47 2.11
C GLY A 282 -23.32 -1.18 3.62
N PHE A 283 -23.38 0.11 4.00
CA PHE A 283 -23.41 0.50 5.42
C PHE A 283 -24.70 0.11 6.16
N GLU A 284 -25.83 0.06 5.47
CA GLU A 284 -27.09 -0.38 6.05
C GLU A 284 -27.17 -1.90 6.21
N LYS A 285 -26.54 -2.63 5.30
CA LYS A 285 -26.64 -4.10 5.24
C LYS A 285 -25.62 -4.82 6.11
N PHE A 286 -24.38 -4.29 6.23
CA PHE A 286 -23.27 -5.01 6.83
C PHE A 286 -22.79 -4.38 8.14
N PRO A 287 -22.64 -5.19 9.21
CA PRO A 287 -21.95 -4.75 10.43
C PRO A 287 -20.43 -4.71 10.13
N LEU A 288 -19.87 -3.50 10.10
CA LEU A 288 -18.44 -3.29 9.84
C LEU A 288 -17.70 -3.01 11.14
N GLU A 289 -16.52 -3.59 11.25
CA GLU A 289 -15.53 -3.21 12.26
C GLU A 289 -15.00 -1.78 11.99
N GLU A 290 -14.39 -1.18 13.00
CA GLU A 290 -14.00 0.23 12.98
C GLU A 290 -13.12 0.61 11.79
N LEU A 291 -12.01 -0.11 11.56
CA LEU A 291 -11.09 0.19 10.45
C LEU A 291 -11.77 0.01 9.07
N GLN A 292 -12.61 -1.01 8.92
CA GLN A 292 -13.39 -1.21 7.69
C GLN A 292 -14.35 -0.04 7.45
N ARG A 293 -15.05 0.40 8.50
CA ARG A 293 -16.01 1.51 8.41
C ARG A 293 -15.29 2.80 7.97
N VAL A 294 -14.17 3.13 8.61
CA VAL A 294 -13.39 4.32 8.27
C VAL A 294 -12.91 4.24 6.82
N MET A 295 -12.32 3.13 6.41
CA MET A 295 -11.83 2.94 5.04
C MET A 295 -12.92 3.19 4.00
N TRP A 296 -14.08 2.56 4.13
CA TRP A 296 -15.16 2.70 3.15
C TRP A 296 -15.83 4.08 3.20
N ARG A 297 -15.93 4.69 4.37
CA ARG A 297 -16.45 6.07 4.51
C ARG A 297 -15.48 7.09 3.89
N THR A 298 -14.18 6.88 4.02
CA THR A 298 -13.18 7.72 3.35
C THR A 298 -13.34 7.66 1.82
N ARG A 299 -13.54 6.46 1.27
CA ARG A 299 -13.79 6.30 -0.17
C ARG A 299 -15.12 6.92 -0.60
N GLU A 300 -16.19 6.77 0.18
CA GLU A 300 -17.45 7.48 -0.06
C GLU A 300 -17.24 9.01 -0.08
N ALA A 301 -16.46 9.56 0.87
CA ALA A 301 -16.18 10.99 0.95
C ALA A 301 -15.46 11.52 -0.30
N THR A 302 -14.59 10.72 -0.94
CA THR A 302 -13.92 11.12 -2.21
C THR A 302 -14.90 11.30 -3.36
N THR A 303 -16.10 10.72 -3.31
CA THR A 303 -17.13 10.90 -4.35
C THR A 303 -17.55 12.37 -4.48
N TYR A 304 -17.57 13.11 -3.37
CA TYR A 304 -17.88 14.55 -3.40
C TYR A 304 -16.76 15.35 -4.09
N LEU A 305 -15.49 14.98 -3.85
CA LEU A 305 -14.36 15.62 -4.51
C LEU A 305 -14.39 15.41 -6.02
N ARG A 306 -14.78 14.21 -6.49
CA ARG A 306 -14.93 13.90 -7.93
C ARG A 306 -16.01 14.73 -8.63
N GLU A 307 -16.99 15.20 -7.89
CA GLU A 307 -18.05 16.12 -8.39
C GLU A 307 -17.66 17.59 -8.22
N GLY A 308 -16.61 17.91 -7.49
CA GLY A 308 -16.25 19.29 -7.11
C GLY A 308 -17.09 19.84 -5.95
N ASP A 309 -17.82 19.00 -5.22
CA ASP A 309 -18.53 19.39 -3.99
C ASP A 309 -17.60 19.35 -2.78
N PHE A 310 -16.69 20.32 -2.71
CA PHE A 310 -15.73 20.42 -1.60
C PHE A 310 -16.42 20.58 -0.24
N LYS A 311 -17.59 21.25 -0.18
CA LYS A 311 -18.34 21.39 1.06
C LYS A 311 -18.95 20.06 1.53
N GLY A 312 -19.39 19.23 0.58
CA GLY A 312 -19.85 17.87 0.86
C GLY A 312 -18.71 17.00 1.38
N ALA A 313 -17.54 17.10 0.73
CA ALA A 313 -16.33 16.42 1.17
C ALA A 313 -15.93 16.83 2.59
N ASP A 314 -15.87 18.15 2.88
CA ASP A 314 -15.52 18.68 4.22
C ASP A 314 -16.43 18.10 5.31
N ARG A 315 -17.75 18.08 5.07
CA ARG A 315 -18.70 17.51 6.05
C ARG A 315 -18.46 16.00 6.28
N ALA A 316 -18.22 15.26 5.21
CA ALA A 316 -17.99 13.83 5.28
C ALA A 316 -16.66 13.49 5.99
N PHE A 317 -15.59 14.15 5.62
CA PHE A 317 -14.27 13.95 6.26
C PHE A 317 -14.25 14.44 7.71
N GLN A 318 -14.91 15.57 8.05
CA GLN A 318 -14.97 16.03 9.44
C GLN A 318 -15.71 15.02 10.32
N ALA A 319 -16.83 14.45 9.86
CA ALA A 319 -17.55 13.41 10.61
C ALA A 319 -16.68 12.16 10.82
N LEU A 320 -15.79 11.84 9.87
CA LEU A 320 -14.83 10.75 10.02
C LEU A 320 -13.73 11.08 11.03
N ALA A 321 -13.20 12.30 11.01
CA ALA A 321 -12.20 12.74 11.98
C ALA A 321 -12.77 12.70 13.40
N ASP A 322 -14.02 13.16 13.59
CA ASP A 322 -14.71 13.12 14.88
C ASP A 322 -14.89 11.66 15.36
N SER A 323 -15.29 10.74 14.46
CA SER A 323 -15.41 9.31 14.77
C SER A 323 -14.07 8.66 15.12
N ALA A 324 -12.99 8.99 14.39
CA ALA A 324 -11.65 8.49 14.68
C ALA A 324 -11.12 9.01 16.03
N HIS A 325 -11.42 10.26 16.36
CA HIS A 325 -11.11 10.86 17.66
C HIS A 325 -11.83 10.12 18.81
N GLU A 326 -13.15 9.92 18.68
CA GLU A 326 -13.95 9.16 19.67
C GLU A 326 -13.45 7.72 19.82
N GLY A 327 -13.05 7.08 18.71
CA GLY A 327 -12.48 5.73 18.68
C GLY A 327 -11.03 5.65 19.18
N HIS A 328 -10.38 6.77 19.50
CA HIS A 328 -8.98 6.86 19.89
C HIS A 328 -8.01 6.25 18.88
N ILE A 329 -8.26 6.49 17.57
CA ILE A 329 -7.39 6.02 16.47
C ILE A 329 -6.61 7.21 15.92
N SER A 330 -5.63 7.65 16.68
CA SER A 330 -4.88 8.91 16.44
C SER A 330 -4.26 9.01 15.04
N GLN A 331 -3.73 7.90 14.50
CA GLN A 331 -3.11 7.91 13.17
C GLN A 331 -4.17 8.11 12.07
N VAL A 332 -5.35 7.50 12.21
CA VAL A 332 -6.45 7.66 11.25
C VAL A 332 -7.04 9.06 11.32
N GLU A 333 -7.20 9.64 12.51
CA GLU A 333 -7.63 11.03 12.69
C GLU A 333 -6.64 12.00 12.00
N ALA A 334 -5.34 11.79 12.18
CA ALA A 334 -4.29 12.57 11.55
C ALA A 334 -4.33 12.49 10.02
N ASP A 335 -4.45 11.27 9.47
CA ASP A 335 -4.57 11.04 8.03
C ASP A 335 -5.78 11.77 7.43
N ILE A 336 -6.93 11.72 8.11
CA ILE A 336 -8.14 12.42 7.65
C ILE A 336 -7.92 13.94 7.59
N TYR A 337 -7.36 14.55 8.64
CA TYR A 337 -7.07 15.99 8.64
C TYR A 337 -6.04 16.36 7.56
N ARG A 338 -5.01 15.53 7.33
CA ARG A 338 -4.05 15.73 6.25
C ARG A 338 -4.73 15.65 4.87
N GLN A 339 -5.57 14.65 4.64
CA GLN A 339 -6.34 14.52 3.40
C GLN A 339 -7.21 15.76 3.15
N MET A 340 -7.88 16.28 4.18
CA MET A 340 -8.64 17.52 4.07
C MET A 340 -7.77 18.69 3.67
N ALA A 341 -6.56 18.82 4.25
CA ALA A 341 -5.64 19.92 3.95
C ALA A 341 -5.15 19.91 2.48
N ILE A 342 -5.01 18.75 1.86
CA ILE A 342 -4.52 18.61 0.47
C ILE A 342 -5.43 19.37 -0.51
N TYR A 343 -6.75 19.25 -0.38
CA TYR A 343 -7.69 19.88 -1.32
C TYR A 343 -8.23 21.24 -0.88
N GLN A 344 -7.85 21.75 0.31
CA GLN A 344 -8.33 23.06 0.78
C GLN A 344 -7.74 24.21 -0.06
N PRO A 345 -8.58 25.10 -0.60
CA PRO A 345 -8.12 26.29 -1.32
C PRO A 345 -7.60 27.39 -0.38
N ASP A 346 -8.16 27.51 0.82
CA ASP A 346 -7.73 28.47 1.84
C ASP A 346 -6.48 27.95 2.57
N ALA A 347 -5.36 28.64 2.38
CA ALA A 347 -4.08 28.28 2.97
C ALA A 347 -4.11 28.25 4.50
N LYS A 348 -4.84 29.18 5.14
CA LYS A 348 -4.95 29.22 6.60
C LYS A 348 -5.73 28.01 7.12
N GLN A 349 -6.82 27.68 6.46
CA GLN A 349 -7.61 26.48 6.80
C GLN A 349 -6.78 25.20 6.58
N ALA A 350 -6.03 25.11 5.47
CA ALA A 350 -5.14 24.00 5.23
C ALA A 350 -4.07 23.82 6.32
N LEU A 351 -3.42 24.93 6.74
CA LEU A 351 -2.45 24.90 7.84
C LEU A 351 -3.09 24.45 9.16
N LEU A 352 -4.28 24.97 9.50
CA LEU A 352 -5.01 24.54 10.70
C LEU A 352 -5.34 23.04 10.69
N LEU A 353 -5.66 22.49 9.53
CA LEU A 353 -5.90 21.05 9.38
C LEU A 353 -4.62 20.24 9.58
N LEU A 354 -3.48 20.71 9.04
CA LEU A 354 -2.19 20.06 9.28
C LEU A 354 -1.73 20.16 10.74
N ASP A 355 -2.06 21.28 11.43
CA ASP A 355 -1.81 21.41 12.88
C ASP A 355 -2.66 20.44 13.69
N LYS A 356 -3.93 20.22 13.30
CA LYS A 356 -4.78 19.19 13.91
C LYS A 356 -4.25 17.78 13.65
N ALA A 357 -3.74 17.50 12.44
CA ALA A 357 -3.13 16.23 12.12
C ALA A 357 -1.89 15.96 12.99
N ASP A 358 -1.00 16.93 13.16
CA ASP A 358 0.15 16.83 14.07
C ASP A 358 -0.30 16.60 15.52
N ALA A 359 -1.33 17.30 15.99
CA ALA A 359 -1.84 17.17 17.35
C ALA A 359 -2.42 15.76 17.61
N ALA A 360 -3.23 15.25 16.68
CA ALA A 360 -3.76 13.89 16.75
C ALA A 360 -2.64 12.83 16.81
N LEU A 361 -1.62 13.02 15.97
CA LEU A 361 -0.48 12.11 15.93
C LEU A 361 0.35 12.10 17.22
N GLN A 362 0.47 13.26 17.88
CA GLN A 362 1.16 13.38 19.18
C GLN A 362 0.46 12.63 20.31
N GLU A 363 -0.86 12.41 20.24
CA GLU A 363 -1.55 11.57 21.22
C GLU A 363 -1.09 10.12 21.14
N GLY A 364 -0.74 9.61 19.95
CA GLY A 364 -0.12 8.32 19.72
C GLY A 364 -0.94 7.11 20.19
N LYS A 365 -2.26 7.27 20.33
CA LYS A 365 -3.15 6.21 20.82
C LYS A 365 -3.40 5.18 19.73
N ASN A 366 -3.30 3.91 20.09
CA ASN A 366 -3.59 2.76 19.22
C ASN A 366 -2.86 2.81 17.86
N ALA A 367 -1.60 3.29 17.86
CA ALA A 367 -0.77 3.35 16.66
C ALA A 367 0.67 2.89 16.94
N THR A 368 1.26 2.17 15.99
CA THR A 368 2.67 1.78 16.04
C THR A 368 3.58 2.97 15.77
N ARG A 369 4.84 2.90 16.19
CA ARG A 369 5.84 3.93 15.86
C ARG A 369 6.05 4.05 14.37
N MET A 370 5.99 2.93 13.64
CA MET A 370 6.09 2.95 12.18
C MET A 370 4.93 3.75 11.57
N ALA A 371 3.68 3.46 11.94
CA ALA A 371 2.52 4.17 11.43
C ALA A 371 2.56 5.68 11.75
N ILE A 372 2.97 6.03 12.99
CA ILE A 372 3.17 7.44 13.40
C ILE A 372 4.24 8.12 12.54
N SER A 373 5.39 7.46 12.30
CA SER A 373 6.48 8.05 11.51
C SER A 373 6.11 8.21 10.04
N GLN A 374 5.43 7.24 9.46
CA GLN A 374 4.97 7.30 8.07
C GLN A 374 3.94 8.43 7.88
N GLU A 375 2.96 8.56 8.78
CA GLU A 375 1.96 9.64 8.70
C GLU A 375 2.60 11.01 8.96
N ALA A 376 3.55 11.12 9.90
CA ALA A 376 4.31 12.38 10.11
C ALA A 376 5.07 12.81 8.84
N ALA A 377 5.63 11.85 8.09
CA ALA A 377 6.28 12.14 6.81
C ALA A 377 5.28 12.66 5.77
N GLN A 378 4.09 12.08 5.69
CA GLN A 378 3.02 12.54 4.81
C GLN A 378 2.52 13.95 5.18
N ILE A 379 2.39 14.24 6.48
CA ILE A 379 2.04 15.60 6.95
C ILE A 379 3.13 16.63 6.56
N LEU A 380 4.41 16.27 6.75
CA LEU A 380 5.52 17.14 6.33
C LEU A 380 5.52 17.37 4.82
N ARG A 381 5.27 16.32 4.00
CA ARG A 381 5.08 16.48 2.56
C ARG A 381 3.97 17.47 2.24
N ALA A 382 2.80 17.31 2.84
CA ALA A 382 1.66 18.21 2.63
C ALA A 382 2.00 19.68 3.02
N ARG A 383 2.80 19.88 4.08
CA ARG A 383 3.29 21.22 4.47
C ARG A 383 4.24 21.81 3.42
N VAL A 384 5.15 21.01 2.86
CA VAL A 384 6.03 21.47 1.76
C VAL A 384 5.21 21.88 0.56
N GLU A 385 4.31 21.02 0.10
CA GLU A 385 3.47 21.26 -1.08
C GLU A 385 2.56 22.50 -0.88
N LEU A 386 1.99 22.66 0.31
CA LEU A 386 1.21 23.84 0.68
C LEU A 386 2.08 25.12 0.70
N GLY A 387 3.25 25.09 1.34
CA GLY A 387 4.16 26.20 1.41
C GLY A 387 4.65 26.65 0.03
N VAL A 388 4.94 25.69 -0.85
CA VAL A 388 5.27 25.95 -2.26
C VAL A 388 4.10 26.64 -3.00
N ARG A 389 2.89 26.11 -2.85
CA ARG A 389 1.68 26.63 -3.49
C ARG A 389 1.34 28.05 -3.04
N THR A 390 1.57 28.37 -1.78
CA THR A 390 1.20 29.65 -1.16
C THR A 390 2.34 30.67 -1.09
N GLY A 391 3.55 30.28 -1.50
CA GLY A 391 4.74 31.13 -1.48
C GLY A 391 5.44 31.25 -0.12
N HIS A 392 5.05 30.42 0.87
CA HIS A 392 5.67 30.35 2.21
C HIS A 392 6.94 29.50 2.19
N LYS A 393 7.98 29.97 1.51
CA LYS A 393 9.22 29.21 1.27
C LYS A 393 9.92 28.74 2.54
N GLU A 394 10.03 29.57 3.55
CA GLU A 394 10.72 29.23 4.79
C GLU A 394 10.09 28.06 5.52
N GLU A 395 8.76 28.00 5.56
CA GLU A 395 8.01 26.89 6.15
C GLU A 395 8.15 25.61 5.33
N ALA A 396 8.13 25.73 3.99
CA ALA A 396 8.36 24.61 3.08
C ALA A 396 9.78 24.04 3.26
N ASP A 397 10.80 24.90 3.29
CA ASP A 397 12.20 24.50 3.44
C ASP A 397 12.45 23.83 4.81
N ALA A 398 11.87 24.37 5.90
CA ALA A 398 11.97 23.78 7.24
C ALA A 398 11.29 22.40 7.31
N SER A 399 10.14 22.25 6.68
CA SER A 399 9.42 20.95 6.61
C SER A 399 10.18 19.92 5.76
N LEU A 400 10.77 20.37 4.63
CA LEU A 400 11.58 19.52 3.77
C LEU A 400 12.85 19.04 4.46
N GLU A 401 13.54 19.92 5.21
CA GLU A 401 14.73 19.54 5.98
C GLU A 401 14.41 18.47 7.05
N ARG A 402 13.26 18.60 7.72
CA ARG A 402 12.81 17.61 8.69
C ARG A 402 12.53 16.27 8.00
N LEU A 403 11.86 16.30 6.86
CA LEU A 403 11.51 15.09 6.08
C LEU A 403 12.76 14.43 5.49
N ASP A 404 13.75 15.19 5.03
CA ASP A 404 15.05 14.68 4.59
C ASP A 404 15.78 13.92 5.71
N LYS A 405 15.83 14.49 6.91
CA LYS A 405 16.40 13.81 8.09
C LYS A 405 15.66 12.51 8.43
N MET A 406 14.33 12.52 8.31
CA MET A 406 13.53 11.30 8.54
C MET A 406 13.83 10.24 7.48
N SER A 407 13.89 10.59 6.21
CA SER A 407 14.23 9.69 5.11
C SER A 407 15.62 9.07 5.30
N GLN A 408 16.64 9.89 5.56
CA GLN A 408 18.01 9.43 5.78
C GLN A 408 18.16 8.48 6.99
N SER A 409 17.37 8.69 8.04
CA SER A 409 17.48 7.91 9.28
C SER A 409 16.66 6.64 9.29
N SER A 410 15.55 6.56 8.53
CA SER A 410 14.58 5.47 8.62
C SER A 410 14.80 4.35 7.62
N GLN A 411 15.26 4.67 6.42
CA GLN A 411 15.31 3.77 5.26
C GLN A 411 13.93 3.13 4.96
N ASP A 412 12.87 3.85 5.29
CA ASP A 412 11.49 3.46 5.06
C ASP A 412 11.06 3.90 3.65
N PRO A 413 10.68 2.98 2.74
CA PRO A 413 10.32 3.34 1.37
C PRO A 413 9.16 4.33 1.27
N LEU A 414 8.22 4.32 2.23
CA LEU A 414 7.09 5.25 2.24
C LEU A 414 7.52 6.65 2.70
N ILE A 415 8.48 6.74 3.62
CA ILE A 415 9.07 8.02 4.03
C ILE A 415 9.98 8.57 2.93
N GLU A 416 10.77 7.71 2.27
CA GLU A 416 11.59 8.08 1.11
C GLU A 416 10.72 8.63 -0.03
N SER A 417 9.64 7.94 -0.40
CA SER A 417 8.68 8.41 -1.41
C SER A 417 8.07 9.77 -1.02
N SER A 418 7.70 9.95 0.25
CA SER A 418 7.18 11.23 0.75
C SER A 418 8.21 12.37 0.63
N TYR A 419 9.49 12.08 0.93
CA TYR A 419 10.59 13.05 0.76
C TYR A 419 10.78 13.38 -0.73
N HIS A 420 10.81 12.39 -1.59
CA HIS A 420 11.00 12.61 -3.03
C HIS A 420 9.86 13.44 -3.63
N GLY A 421 8.59 13.16 -3.31
CA GLY A 421 7.47 13.98 -3.76
C GLY A 421 7.55 15.43 -3.28
N ALA A 422 7.90 15.66 -2.00
CA ALA A 422 8.07 16.98 -1.42
C ALA A 422 9.24 17.76 -2.04
N ALA A 423 10.41 17.12 -2.19
CA ALA A 423 11.59 17.72 -2.79
C ALA A 423 11.34 18.09 -4.26
N ALA A 424 10.65 17.23 -4.98
CA ALA A 424 10.26 17.49 -6.36
C ALA A 424 9.36 18.72 -6.49
N ALA A 425 8.33 18.83 -5.65
CA ALA A 425 7.45 20.01 -5.65
C ALA A 425 8.26 21.30 -5.41
N ARG A 426 9.23 21.23 -4.52
CA ARG A 426 10.11 22.37 -4.20
C ARG A 426 11.01 22.74 -5.39
N PHE A 427 11.71 21.77 -6.01
CA PHE A 427 12.56 22.02 -7.18
C PHE A 427 11.75 22.48 -8.40
N TYR A 428 10.58 21.89 -8.60
CA TYR A 428 9.67 22.30 -9.68
C TYR A 428 9.28 23.78 -9.54
N SER A 429 8.96 24.24 -8.33
CA SER A 429 8.59 25.64 -8.05
C SER A 429 9.71 26.63 -8.35
N GLU A 430 10.96 26.19 -8.34
CA GLU A 430 12.14 26.99 -8.69
C GLU A 430 12.47 26.96 -10.20
N GLY A 431 11.74 26.17 -10.98
CA GLY A 431 12.03 25.94 -12.39
C GLY A 431 13.20 24.97 -12.64
N ASN A 432 13.67 24.25 -11.61
CA ASN A 432 14.70 23.26 -11.72
C ASN A 432 14.04 21.90 -12.06
N TYR A 433 13.57 21.78 -13.30
CA TYR A 433 12.79 20.64 -13.75
C TYR A 433 13.61 19.34 -13.82
N ASP A 434 14.91 19.41 -14.15
CA ASP A 434 15.77 18.22 -14.18
C ASP A 434 15.84 17.57 -12.79
N ARG A 435 16.07 18.34 -11.74
CA ARG A 435 16.07 17.83 -10.36
C ARG A 435 14.69 17.38 -9.89
N ALA A 436 13.64 18.08 -10.31
CA ALA A 436 12.27 17.65 -10.01
C ALA A 436 11.99 16.27 -10.60
N ILE A 437 12.41 16.01 -11.85
CA ILE A 437 12.26 14.72 -12.52
C ILE A 437 13.01 13.62 -11.75
N GLU A 438 14.30 13.85 -11.38
CA GLU A 438 15.08 12.87 -10.61
C GLU A 438 14.34 12.39 -9.34
N HIS A 439 13.67 13.31 -8.65
CA HIS A 439 12.90 12.97 -7.46
C HIS A 439 11.53 12.35 -7.80
N LEU A 440 10.82 12.84 -8.81
CA LEU A 440 9.49 12.32 -9.17
C LEU A 440 9.53 10.89 -9.70
N GLU A 441 10.63 10.48 -10.34
CA GLU A 441 10.84 9.09 -10.78
C GLU A 441 10.88 8.10 -9.61
N GLU A 442 11.18 8.57 -8.39
CA GLU A 442 11.18 7.77 -7.15
C GLU A 442 9.80 7.78 -6.43
N ASP A 443 8.82 8.57 -6.93
CA ASP A 443 7.47 8.69 -6.34
C ASP A 443 6.34 8.45 -7.37
N THR A 444 6.51 7.49 -8.24
CA THR A 444 5.58 7.20 -9.35
C THR A 444 4.28 6.51 -8.95
N ASN A 445 4.12 6.14 -7.68
CA ASN A 445 2.86 5.56 -7.18
C ASN A 445 1.83 6.63 -6.80
N ASN A 446 2.24 7.91 -6.67
CA ASN A 446 1.33 9.00 -6.31
C ASN A 446 0.82 9.74 -7.56
N PRO A 447 -0.51 9.81 -7.78
CA PRO A 447 -1.08 10.53 -8.92
C PRO A 447 -0.69 12.01 -9.01
N LEU A 448 -0.52 12.71 -7.88
CA LEU A 448 -0.07 14.11 -7.86
C LEU A 448 1.37 14.22 -8.36
N SER A 449 2.26 13.30 -7.97
CA SER A 449 3.63 13.27 -8.45
C SER A 449 3.71 12.90 -9.93
N LEU A 450 2.88 11.98 -10.42
CA LEU A 450 2.83 11.65 -11.84
C LEU A 450 2.35 12.83 -12.69
N GLU A 451 1.38 13.61 -12.21
CA GLU A 451 0.93 14.82 -12.91
C GLU A 451 2.08 15.82 -13.04
N LEU A 452 2.80 16.06 -11.94
CA LEU A 452 3.94 16.97 -11.91
C LEU A 452 5.10 16.47 -12.78
N LEU A 453 5.34 15.15 -12.80
CA LEU A 453 6.36 14.50 -13.62
C LEU A 453 6.07 14.65 -15.11
N ALA A 454 4.81 14.44 -15.52
CA ALA A 454 4.41 14.63 -16.92
C ALA A 454 4.65 16.08 -17.38
N ASP A 455 4.32 17.08 -16.54
CA ASP A 455 4.56 18.49 -16.87
C ASP A 455 6.06 18.82 -16.85
N ALA A 456 6.83 18.30 -15.89
CA ALA A 456 8.28 18.51 -15.82
C ALA A 456 9.00 17.99 -17.07
N TYR A 457 8.63 16.78 -17.56
CA TYR A 457 9.14 16.27 -18.85
C TYR A 457 8.78 17.17 -20.03
N GLN A 458 7.58 17.74 -20.06
CA GLN A 458 7.20 18.72 -21.10
C GLN A 458 8.09 19.98 -21.03
N LYS A 459 8.40 20.46 -19.82
CA LYS A 459 9.25 21.68 -19.62
C LYS A 459 10.67 21.47 -20.10
N VAL A 460 11.22 20.28 -19.96
CA VAL A 460 12.58 19.96 -20.47
C VAL A 460 12.58 19.48 -21.92
N GLY A 461 11.41 19.32 -22.54
CA GLY A 461 11.26 18.94 -23.95
C GLY A 461 11.32 17.44 -24.25
N ASP A 462 11.26 16.58 -23.21
CA ASP A 462 11.12 15.12 -23.38
C ASP A 462 9.66 14.72 -23.58
N ALA A 463 9.15 14.93 -24.79
CA ALA A 463 7.77 14.62 -25.14
C ALA A 463 7.43 13.13 -25.01
N ALA A 464 8.41 12.24 -25.25
CA ALA A 464 8.16 10.79 -25.17
C ALA A 464 8.00 10.33 -23.71
N ALA A 465 8.81 10.82 -22.77
CA ALA A 465 8.65 10.55 -21.36
C ALA A 465 7.36 11.18 -20.82
N ALA A 466 7.07 12.42 -21.19
CA ALA A 466 5.82 13.11 -20.83
C ALA A 466 4.58 12.29 -21.23
N GLN A 467 4.55 11.78 -22.47
CA GLN A 467 3.46 10.95 -22.96
C GLN A 467 3.31 9.65 -22.17
N ARG A 468 4.38 8.91 -21.96
CA ARG A 468 4.33 7.65 -21.18
C ARG A 468 3.82 7.89 -19.75
N THR A 469 4.30 8.96 -19.10
CA THR A 469 3.83 9.33 -17.75
C THR A 469 2.37 9.71 -17.74
N ALA A 470 1.92 10.47 -18.73
CA ALA A 470 0.52 10.83 -18.91
C ALA A 470 -0.39 9.61 -19.13
N GLU A 471 0.02 8.66 -19.96
CA GLU A 471 -0.69 7.39 -20.17
C GLU A 471 -0.78 6.59 -18.87
N THR A 472 0.30 6.56 -18.08
CA THR A 472 0.30 5.93 -16.75
C THR A 472 -0.70 6.60 -15.83
N LEU A 473 -0.64 7.94 -15.68
CA LEU A 473 -1.56 8.72 -14.86
C LEU A 473 -3.02 8.50 -15.27
N GLY A 474 -3.31 8.60 -16.57
CA GLY A 474 -4.66 8.41 -17.12
C GLY A 474 -5.23 7.02 -16.89
N SER A 475 -4.40 6.03 -16.61
CA SER A 475 -4.80 4.64 -16.40
C SER A 475 -4.91 4.23 -14.93
N ILE A 476 -4.74 5.15 -13.96
CA ILE A 476 -4.88 4.86 -12.53
C ILE A 476 -6.36 4.72 -12.15
N ASN A 477 -6.73 3.55 -11.64
CA ASN A 477 -8.10 3.20 -11.24
C ASN A 477 -8.16 2.73 -9.78
N GLU A 478 -7.40 3.39 -8.91
CA GLU A 478 -7.50 3.23 -7.46
C GLU A 478 -8.42 4.29 -6.88
N ALA A 479 -9.24 3.91 -5.89
CA ALA A 479 -10.20 4.84 -5.29
C ALA A 479 -9.54 5.63 -4.13
N THR A 480 -8.45 6.39 -4.43
CA THR A 480 -7.74 7.24 -3.48
C THR A 480 -8.14 8.71 -3.60
N LEU A 481 -7.77 9.52 -2.61
CA LEU A 481 -7.97 10.97 -2.63
C LEU A 481 -7.22 11.60 -3.81
N GLU A 482 -5.94 11.29 -3.98
CA GLU A 482 -5.07 11.85 -5.01
C GLU A 482 -5.60 11.52 -6.40
N GLN A 483 -6.08 10.28 -6.58
CA GLN A 483 -6.72 9.89 -7.84
C GLN A 483 -8.02 10.69 -8.07
N ALA A 484 -8.81 10.93 -7.02
CA ALA A 484 -10.05 11.71 -7.14
C ALA A 484 -9.79 13.17 -7.53
N LEU A 485 -8.69 13.75 -7.05
CA LEU A 485 -8.32 15.14 -7.33
C LEU A 485 -7.78 15.35 -8.73
N VAL A 486 -6.97 14.41 -9.24
CA VAL A 486 -6.18 14.61 -10.47
C VAL A 486 -6.76 13.88 -11.67
N VAL A 487 -6.97 12.58 -11.55
CA VAL A 487 -7.21 11.71 -12.71
C VAL A 487 -8.50 12.02 -13.47
N PRO A 488 -9.65 12.33 -12.83
CA PRO A 488 -10.87 12.67 -13.56
C PRO A 488 -10.74 13.93 -14.42
N ALA A 489 -10.05 14.95 -13.89
CA ALA A 489 -9.80 16.20 -14.62
C ALA A 489 -8.79 15.97 -15.76
N PHE A 490 -7.71 15.23 -15.48
CA PHE A 490 -6.70 14.86 -16.46
C PHE A 490 -7.28 14.08 -17.64
N ARG A 491 -8.14 13.08 -17.41
CA ARG A 491 -8.81 12.30 -18.47
C ARG A 491 -9.69 13.15 -19.39
N LYS A 492 -10.25 14.25 -18.90
CA LYS A 492 -11.09 15.15 -19.71
C LYS A 492 -10.29 15.99 -20.67
N CYS A 493 -9.08 16.39 -20.31
CA CYS A 493 -8.26 17.29 -21.13
C CYS A 493 -7.22 16.56 -21.99
N TYR A 494 -6.74 15.38 -21.56
CA TYR A 494 -5.65 14.68 -22.22
C TYR A 494 -5.93 14.21 -23.65
N PRO A 495 -7.13 13.63 -23.98
CA PRO A 495 -7.42 13.13 -25.33
C PRO A 495 -7.30 14.19 -26.42
N ASP A 496 -7.60 15.45 -26.11
CA ASP A 496 -7.64 16.56 -27.06
C ASP A 496 -6.36 17.41 -27.04
N SER A 497 -5.32 16.94 -26.33
CA SER A 497 -4.11 17.75 -26.06
C SER A 497 -4.40 19.11 -25.41
N SER A 498 -5.62 19.28 -24.85
CA SER A 498 -6.05 20.53 -24.22
C SER A 498 -5.46 20.71 -22.81
N CYS A 499 -4.82 19.67 -22.24
CA CYS A 499 -3.96 19.80 -21.06
C CYS A 499 -2.63 20.54 -21.37
N GLY A 500 -2.33 20.79 -22.64
CA GLY A 500 -1.09 21.42 -23.09
C GLY A 500 -0.92 22.84 -22.58
N GLY A 501 0.03 23.04 -21.68
CA GLY A 501 0.50 24.36 -21.21
C GLY A 501 -0.20 24.93 -19.97
N ASN A 502 -1.20 24.27 -19.41
CA ASN A 502 -1.91 24.74 -18.22
C ASN A 502 -2.35 23.60 -17.28
N LEU A 503 -1.45 22.67 -16.93
CA LEU A 503 -1.63 21.83 -15.75
C LEU A 503 -1.82 22.69 -14.47
N LYS A 504 -1.40 23.96 -14.50
CA LYS A 504 -1.74 24.99 -13.49
C LYS A 504 -3.24 25.21 -13.28
N ASN A 505 -4.10 24.76 -14.19
CA ASN A 505 -5.56 24.92 -14.09
C ASN A 505 -6.27 23.68 -13.54
N VAL A 506 -5.58 22.55 -13.38
CA VAL A 506 -6.11 21.32 -12.76
C VAL A 506 -5.83 21.32 -11.27
N THR A 507 -4.70 21.89 -10.85
CA THR A 507 -4.40 22.16 -9.46
C THR A 507 -5.19 23.38 -8.98
N PHE A 508 -6.35 23.13 -8.37
CA PHE A 508 -7.07 24.09 -7.52
C PHE A 508 -7.29 25.48 -8.11
N LYS A 509 -8.26 25.63 -9.05
CA LYS A 509 -8.95 26.92 -9.14
C LYS A 509 -9.82 27.07 -7.89
N PRO A 510 -9.65 28.18 -7.14
CA PRO A 510 -10.48 28.48 -5.97
C PRO A 510 -11.95 28.60 -6.34
#